data_96fc39dbc8f90360aa6cbb96984f669d
#
_entry.id   96fc39dbc8f90360aa6cbb96984f669d
#
_cell.length_a   1.000
_cell.length_b   1.000
_cell.length_c   1.000
_cell.angle_alpha   90.00
_cell.angle_beta   90.00
_cell.angle_gamma   90.00
#
_symmetry.space_group_name_H-M   'P 1'
#
loop_
_entity.id
_entity.type
_entity.pdbx_description
1 polymer ?
#
loop_
_entity_poly.entity_id
_entity_poly.type
_entity_poly.pdbx_seq_one_letter_code
_entity_poly.pdbx_strand_id
1 'polypeptide(L)'
;MKSVCMSDAFHILSPTVLYFGNPDRKTKRIMMKTKDRIVHAALELFNQQGERNITTNHIAAHIEISPGNLYYHFRNKQEIVRDIFALYSTELIERFTPLQGQYESLSLLKHYLDSIFTLMWKYRFFYANLPEILQRDEELHADYIRVQERLQTNLIDIVRNFVNLQLLELNEDEMPKLVRTLHLIASSWLGYQSAMSHKTQITEEVIHQGMLQMISVVKPCATKAGREQLQLLEEGVRAMHA
;
A
#
# COMPACT_ATOMS: atom_id res chain seq x y z
N MET A 1 22.26 -16.57 28.36
CA MET A 1 21.87 -15.29 27.79
C MET A 1 22.69 -15.07 26.51
N LYS A 2 22.15 -15.39 25.34
CA LYS A 2 22.81 -15.08 24.05
C LYS A 2 22.17 -13.79 23.55
N SER A 3 22.98 -12.74 23.39
CA SER A 3 22.53 -11.48 22.77
C SER A 3 22.19 -11.78 21.31
N VAL A 4 20.90 -11.68 20.97
CA VAL A 4 20.47 -11.69 19.58
C VAL A 4 20.91 -10.35 18.98
N CYS A 5 21.77 -10.42 17.96
CA CYS A 5 22.30 -9.26 17.26
C CYS A 5 21.14 -8.51 16.57
N MET A 6 20.98 -7.22 16.86
CA MET A 6 19.90 -6.37 16.34
C MET A 6 19.88 -6.22 14.80
N SER A 7 20.93 -6.71 14.10
CA SER A 7 21.02 -6.60 12.64
C SER A 7 20.09 -7.55 11.88
N ASP A 8 19.68 -8.66 12.46
CA ASP A 8 18.91 -9.68 11.74
C ASP A 8 17.40 -9.39 11.68
N ALA A 9 16.90 -8.47 12.51
CA ALA A 9 15.47 -8.13 12.55
C ALA A 9 15.02 -7.17 11.43
N PHE A 10 15.94 -6.43 10.80
CA PHE A 10 15.61 -5.37 9.82
C PHE A 10 15.91 -5.73 8.36
N HIS A 11 16.56 -6.87 8.08
CA HIS A 11 16.82 -7.30 6.70
C HIS A 11 15.55 -7.61 5.86
N ILE A 12 14.37 -7.58 6.46
CA ILE A 12 13.10 -7.94 5.79
C ILE A 12 12.40 -6.72 5.15
N LEU A 13 12.85 -5.49 5.44
CA LEU A 13 12.23 -4.25 4.89
C LEU A 13 12.86 -3.76 3.59
N SER A 14 13.84 -4.47 3.03
CA SER A 14 14.34 -4.16 1.70
C SER A 14 13.31 -4.60 0.66
N PRO A 15 12.84 -3.72 -0.25
CA PRO A 15 11.93 -4.06 -1.35
C PRO A 15 12.47 -5.17 -2.25
N THR A 16 13.78 -5.40 -2.22
CA THR A 16 14.48 -6.46 -2.96
C THR A 16 14.14 -7.87 -2.46
N VAL A 17 13.65 -8.04 -1.22
CA VAL A 17 13.35 -9.36 -0.63
C VAL A 17 11.88 -9.75 -0.77
N LEU A 18 10.95 -8.78 -0.93
CA LEU A 18 9.55 -9.07 -1.21
C LEU A 18 9.22 -9.23 -2.71
N TYR A 19 10.15 -8.90 -3.59
CA TYR A 19 10.14 -9.43 -4.95
C TYR A 19 10.66 -10.86 -4.87
N PHE A 20 9.76 -11.80 -4.62
CA PHE A 20 9.90 -13.24 -4.80
C PHE A 20 11.29 -13.63 -5.31
N GLY A 21 12.12 -14.21 -4.43
CA GLY A 21 13.32 -14.93 -4.81
C GLY A 21 12.99 -15.78 -6.04
N ASN A 22 13.60 -15.44 -7.14
CA ASN A 22 13.41 -15.92 -8.47
C ASN A 22 13.42 -17.45 -8.55
N PRO A 23 12.42 -18.05 -9.19
CA PRO A 23 12.76 -18.89 -10.31
C PRO A 23 12.19 -18.30 -11.58
N ASP A 24 13.10 -17.87 -12.47
CA ASP A 24 12.86 -17.67 -13.89
C ASP A 24 11.64 -16.80 -14.26
N ARG A 25 11.88 -15.48 -14.43
CA ARG A 25 10.90 -14.51 -14.96
C ARG A 25 10.19 -15.03 -16.23
N LYS A 26 10.86 -15.85 -17.04
CA LYS A 26 10.29 -16.47 -18.24
C LYS A 26 9.24 -17.53 -17.91
N THR A 27 9.46 -18.40 -16.93
CA THR A 27 8.57 -19.51 -16.60
C THR A 27 7.26 -19.03 -15.96
N LYS A 28 7.31 -18.02 -15.07
CA LYS A 28 6.12 -17.42 -14.47
C LYS A 28 5.29 -16.60 -15.49
N ARG A 29 5.97 -16.00 -16.48
CA ARG A 29 5.34 -15.28 -17.60
C ARG A 29 4.54 -16.20 -18.52
N ILE A 30 4.93 -17.46 -18.64
CA ILE A 30 4.26 -18.49 -19.50
C ILE A 30 2.97 -19.00 -18.87
N MET A 31 2.82 -18.98 -17.53
CA MET A 31 1.64 -19.49 -16.82
C MET A 31 0.55 -18.43 -16.53
N MET A 32 0.85 -17.14 -16.68
CA MET A 32 -0.11 -16.06 -16.45
C MET A 32 -1.03 -15.89 -17.69
N LYS A 33 -2.35 -15.78 -17.45
CA LYS A 33 -3.31 -15.45 -18.51
C LYS A 33 -2.96 -14.11 -19.14
N THR A 34 -3.23 -13.95 -20.45
CA THR A 34 -2.93 -12.69 -21.17
C THR A 34 -3.60 -11.50 -20.52
N LYS A 35 -4.83 -11.62 -20.02
CA LYS A 35 -5.53 -10.57 -19.30
C LYS A 35 -4.72 -10.08 -18.09
N ASP A 36 -4.23 -10.99 -17.27
CA ASP A 36 -3.44 -10.66 -16.06
C ASP A 36 -2.08 -10.02 -16.43
N ARG A 37 -1.46 -10.49 -17.53
CA ARG A 37 -0.22 -9.89 -18.06
C ARG A 37 -0.44 -8.42 -18.47
N ILE A 38 -1.58 -8.10 -19.11
CA ILE A 38 -1.94 -6.73 -19.49
C ILE A 38 -2.08 -5.87 -18.25
N VAL A 39 -2.80 -6.33 -17.23
CA VAL A 39 -3.04 -5.59 -15.98
C VAL A 39 -1.73 -5.30 -15.23
N HIS A 40 -0.85 -6.30 -15.09
CA HIS A 40 0.44 -6.11 -14.43
C HIS A 40 1.38 -5.18 -15.19
N ALA A 41 1.43 -5.29 -16.53
CA ALA A 41 2.22 -4.38 -17.36
C ALA A 41 1.70 -2.94 -17.31
N ALA A 42 0.38 -2.78 -17.31
CA ALA A 42 -0.24 -1.46 -17.16
C ALA A 42 0.11 -0.84 -15.80
N LEU A 43 0.01 -1.59 -14.70
CA LEU A 43 0.39 -1.15 -13.36
C LEU A 43 1.86 -0.71 -13.31
N GLU A 44 2.76 -1.49 -13.90
CA GLU A 44 4.19 -1.15 -13.99
C GLU A 44 4.42 0.16 -14.75
N LEU A 45 3.84 0.29 -15.95
CA LEU A 45 3.98 1.47 -16.80
C LEU A 45 3.36 2.72 -16.16
N PHE A 46 2.18 2.59 -15.53
CA PHE A 46 1.53 3.70 -14.83
C PHE A 46 2.36 4.20 -13.66
N ASN A 47 3.00 3.29 -12.91
CA ASN A 47 3.91 3.63 -11.82
C ASN A 47 5.20 4.31 -12.29
N GLN A 48 5.71 3.97 -13.47
CA GLN A 48 6.97 4.50 -14.01
C GLN A 48 6.79 5.83 -14.74
N GLN A 49 5.72 5.96 -15.51
CA GLN A 49 5.57 7.04 -16.50
C GLN A 49 4.31 7.89 -16.29
N GLY A 50 3.48 7.52 -15.30
CA GLY A 50 2.16 8.13 -15.05
C GLY A 50 1.05 7.58 -15.96
N GLU A 51 -0.13 7.38 -15.39
CA GLU A 51 -1.28 6.79 -16.09
C GLU A 51 -1.67 7.58 -17.34
N ARG A 52 -1.65 8.92 -17.28
CA ARG A 52 -2.06 9.78 -18.41
C ARG A 52 -1.20 9.60 -19.66
N ASN A 53 0.09 9.34 -19.48
CA ASN A 53 1.05 9.22 -20.57
C ASN A 53 1.02 7.85 -21.27
N ILE A 54 0.38 6.87 -20.66
CA ILE A 54 0.35 5.49 -21.17
C ILE A 54 -0.98 5.22 -21.89
N THR A 55 -0.86 4.75 -23.14
CA THR A 55 -1.97 4.27 -23.96
C THR A 55 -2.05 2.74 -23.96
N THR A 56 -3.16 2.18 -24.41
CA THR A 56 -3.32 0.74 -24.65
C THR A 56 -2.27 0.19 -25.62
N ASN A 57 -1.87 0.97 -26.61
CA ASN A 57 -0.81 0.58 -27.56
C ASN A 57 0.57 0.50 -26.86
N HIS A 58 0.89 1.38 -25.93
CA HIS A 58 2.12 1.29 -25.14
C HIS A 58 2.14 0.01 -24.30
N ILE A 59 1.00 -0.36 -23.70
CA ILE A 59 0.88 -1.60 -22.91
C ILE A 59 1.05 -2.83 -23.81
N ALA A 60 0.38 -2.86 -24.98
CA ALA A 60 0.48 -3.96 -25.94
C ALA A 60 1.93 -4.16 -26.41
N ALA A 61 2.61 -3.07 -26.76
CA ALA A 61 4.01 -3.10 -27.18
C ALA A 61 4.93 -3.60 -26.05
N HIS A 62 4.71 -3.17 -24.80
CA HIS A 62 5.54 -3.56 -23.65
C HIS A 62 5.49 -5.08 -23.36
N ILE A 63 4.37 -5.74 -23.61
CA ILE A 63 4.23 -7.20 -23.41
C ILE A 63 4.28 -8.00 -24.73
N GLU A 64 4.64 -7.33 -25.82
CA GLU A 64 4.84 -7.95 -27.15
C GLU A 64 3.58 -8.69 -27.68
N ILE A 65 2.41 -8.03 -27.58
CA ILE A 65 1.17 -8.50 -28.20
C ILE A 65 0.65 -7.46 -29.21
N SER A 66 -0.18 -7.91 -30.15
CA SER A 66 -0.84 -6.96 -31.06
C SER A 66 -1.88 -6.11 -30.33
N PRO A 67 -2.13 -4.86 -30.76
CA PRO A 67 -3.23 -4.05 -30.24
C PRO A 67 -4.58 -4.77 -30.31
N GLY A 68 -4.85 -5.52 -31.39
CA GLY A 68 -6.06 -6.30 -31.52
C GLY A 68 -6.24 -7.37 -30.44
N ASN A 69 -5.12 -8.01 -30.02
CA ASN A 69 -5.15 -8.98 -28.90
C ASN A 69 -5.43 -8.27 -27.57
N LEU A 70 -4.88 -7.07 -27.32
CA LEU A 70 -5.23 -6.28 -26.14
C LEU A 70 -6.72 -5.90 -26.15
N TYR A 71 -7.25 -5.40 -27.28
CA TYR A 71 -8.66 -5.01 -27.42
C TYR A 71 -9.65 -6.20 -27.33
N TYR A 72 -9.19 -7.42 -27.56
CA TYR A 72 -9.96 -8.62 -27.27
C TYR A 72 -10.25 -8.79 -25.77
N HIS A 73 -9.32 -8.34 -24.90
CA HIS A 73 -9.43 -8.45 -23.44
C HIS A 73 -10.01 -7.19 -22.78
N PHE A 74 -9.71 -6.00 -23.29
CA PHE A 74 -10.08 -4.71 -22.73
C PHE A 74 -10.49 -3.73 -23.82
N ARG A 75 -11.68 -3.21 -23.74
CA ARG A 75 -12.23 -2.24 -24.74
C ARG A 75 -11.53 -0.88 -24.68
N ASN A 76 -11.04 -0.50 -23.51
CA ASN A 76 -10.38 0.79 -23.26
C ASN A 76 -9.46 0.71 -22.06
N LYS A 77 -8.71 1.79 -21.81
CA LYS A 77 -7.78 1.89 -20.68
C LYS A 77 -8.48 1.90 -19.32
N GLN A 78 -9.70 2.44 -19.24
CA GLN A 78 -10.49 2.52 -18.02
C GLN A 78 -10.80 1.12 -17.47
N GLU A 79 -11.15 0.17 -18.35
CA GLU A 79 -11.36 -1.24 -17.91
C GLU A 79 -10.08 -1.84 -17.30
N ILE A 80 -8.90 -1.50 -17.83
CA ILE A 80 -7.63 -1.94 -17.25
C ILE A 80 -7.42 -1.31 -15.86
N VAL A 81 -7.74 -0.03 -15.69
CA VAL A 81 -7.67 0.67 -14.40
C VAL A 81 -8.61 0.04 -13.38
N ARG A 82 -9.83 -0.36 -13.79
CA ARG A 82 -10.78 -1.08 -12.92
C ARG A 82 -10.23 -2.43 -12.47
N ASP A 83 -9.60 -3.21 -13.37
CA ASP A 83 -8.99 -4.48 -13.00
C ASP A 83 -7.79 -4.28 -12.06
N ILE A 84 -6.98 -3.23 -12.26
CA ILE A 84 -5.93 -2.85 -11.30
C ILE A 84 -6.54 -2.49 -9.94
N PHE A 85 -7.65 -1.74 -9.91
CA PHE A 85 -8.35 -1.41 -8.68
C PHE A 85 -8.90 -2.66 -7.98
N ALA A 86 -9.41 -3.64 -8.72
CA ALA A 86 -9.87 -4.91 -8.16
C ALA A 86 -8.72 -5.69 -7.46
N LEU A 87 -7.51 -5.69 -8.06
CA LEU A 87 -6.32 -6.25 -7.41
C LEU A 87 -5.94 -5.47 -6.15
N TYR A 88 -5.92 -4.14 -6.23
CA TYR A 88 -5.63 -3.26 -5.09
C TYR A 88 -6.61 -3.47 -3.95
N SER A 89 -7.90 -3.47 -4.22
CA SER A 89 -8.95 -3.60 -3.20
C SER A 89 -8.92 -4.97 -2.50
N THR A 90 -8.65 -6.04 -3.25
CA THR A 90 -8.48 -7.38 -2.69
C THR A 90 -7.29 -7.41 -1.73
N GLU A 91 -6.13 -6.96 -2.19
CA GLU A 91 -4.91 -6.95 -1.37
C GLU A 91 -5.03 -6.01 -0.16
N LEU A 92 -5.68 -4.85 -0.33
CA LEU A 92 -5.95 -3.91 0.76
C LEU A 92 -6.77 -4.55 1.88
N ILE A 93 -7.88 -5.17 1.53
CA ILE A 93 -8.77 -5.80 2.52
C ILE A 93 -8.11 -7.02 3.17
N GLU A 94 -7.40 -7.85 2.41
CA GLU A 94 -6.66 -9.00 2.96
C GLU A 94 -5.62 -8.57 3.98
N ARG A 95 -4.80 -7.55 3.67
CA ARG A 95 -3.74 -7.05 4.54
C ARG A 95 -4.25 -6.33 5.79
N PHE A 96 -5.42 -5.70 5.71
CA PHE A 96 -6.06 -5.00 6.81
C PHE A 96 -7.28 -5.73 7.37
N THR A 97 -7.37 -7.04 7.18
CA THR A 97 -8.25 -7.88 7.99
C THR A 97 -7.60 -8.10 9.36
N PRO A 98 -8.35 -7.87 10.48
CA PRO A 98 -7.81 -8.07 11.81
C PRO A 98 -7.26 -9.49 11.98
N LEU A 99 -5.98 -9.61 12.37
CA LEU A 99 -5.34 -10.90 12.59
C LEU A 99 -5.89 -11.53 13.87
N GLN A 100 -6.29 -12.81 13.76
CA GLN A 100 -6.76 -13.61 14.91
C GLN A 100 -5.60 -14.47 15.43
N GLY A 101 -5.42 -14.52 16.74
CA GLY A 101 -4.39 -15.31 17.40
C GLY A 101 -3.52 -14.51 18.36
N GLN A 102 -2.55 -15.19 18.96
CA GLN A 102 -1.54 -14.54 19.82
C GLN A 102 -0.33 -14.14 18.97
N TYR A 103 -0.17 -12.85 18.77
CA TYR A 103 0.99 -12.27 18.11
C TYR A 103 1.77 -11.42 19.09
N GLU A 104 3.09 -11.41 18.94
CA GLU A 104 3.93 -10.42 19.61
C GLU A 104 3.56 -9.01 19.12
N SER A 105 3.37 -8.09 20.05
CA SER A 105 2.86 -6.74 19.75
C SER A 105 3.67 -5.98 18.73
N LEU A 106 5.02 -6.08 18.80
CA LEU A 106 5.92 -5.44 17.85
C LEU A 106 5.78 -6.04 16.44
N SER A 107 5.64 -7.37 16.35
CA SER A 107 5.45 -8.07 15.08
C SER A 107 4.12 -7.68 14.43
N LEU A 108 3.07 -7.47 15.22
CA LEU A 108 1.76 -7.03 14.73
C LEU A 108 1.79 -5.59 14.22
N LEU A 109 2.41 -4.66 14.96
CA LEU A 109 2.61 -3.27 14.51
C LEU A 109 3.42 -3.21 13.22
N LYS A 110 4.52 -3.99 13.15
CA LYS A 110 5.36 -4.10 11.96
C LYS A 110 4.57 -4.62 10.77
N HIS A 111 3.76 -5.67 10.96
CA HIS A 111 2.93 -6.24 9.88
C HIS A 111 2.03 -5.18 9.21
N TYR A 112 1.33 -4.35 10.00
CA TYR A 112 0.47 -3.31 9.42
C TYR A 112 1.27 -2.17 8.78
N LEU A 113 2.43 -1.80 9.35
CA LEU A 113 3.31 -0.79 8.77
C LEU A 113 3.88 -1.26 7.41
N ASP A 114 4.37 -2.50 7.32
CA ASP A 114 4.85 -3.12 6.09
C ASP A 114 3.72 -3.24 5.04
N SER A 115 2.50 -3.49 5.49
CA SER A 115 1.31 -3.55 4.63
C SER A 115 1.01 -2.19 3.99
N ILE A 116 1.09 -1.10 4.77
CA ILE A 116 0.94 0.27 4.25
C ILE A 116 2.00 0.56 3.20
N PHE A 117 3.29 0.32 3.53
CA PHE A 117 4.40 0.54 2.60
C PHE A 117 4.19 -0.21 1.28
N THR A 118 3.92 -1.52 1.38
CA THR A 118 3.76 -2.39 0.21
C THR A 118 2.64 -1.90 -0.71
N LEU A 119 1.49 -1.54 -0.15
CA LEU A 119 0.35 -1.05 -0.95
C LEU A 119 0.65 0.31 -1.58
N MET A 120 1.18 1.26 -0.79
CA MET A 120 1.53 2.58 -1.31
C MET A 120 2.58 2.50 -2.42
N TRP A 121 3.60 1.66 -2.27
CA TRP A 121 4.64 1.47 -3.29
C TRP A 121 4.11 0.79 -4.54
N LYS A 122 3.40 -0.32 -4.37
CA LYS A 122 2.88 -1.12 -5.48
C LYS A 122 1.85 -0.37 -6.33
N TYR A 123 0.99 0.45 -5.70
CA TYR A 123 -0.09 1.17 -6.36
C TYR A 123 0.08 2.69 -6.34
N ARG A 124 1.34 3.19 -6.30
CA ARG A 124 1.67 4.61 -6.11
C ARG A 124 1.04 5.55 -7.13
N PHE A 125 0.86 5.11 -8.39
CA PHE A 125 0.17 5.90 -9.41
C PHE A 125 -1.27 6.21 -9.01
N PHE A 126 -1.94 5.23 -8.40
CA PHE A 126 -3.32 5.35 -7.96
C PHE A 126 -3.45 6.34 -6.81
N TYR A 127 -2.63 6.21 -5.77
CA TYR A 127 -2.60 7.16 -4.67
C TYR A 127 -2.27 8.60 -5.10
N ALA A 128 -1.37 8.76 -6.06
CA ALA A 128 -0.98 10.08 -6.56
C ALA A 128 -2.07 10.80 -7.35
N ASN A 129 -2.99 10.05 -7.99
CA ASN A 129 -3.97 10.58 -8.93
C ASN A 129 -5.41 10.18 -8.59
N LEU A 130 -5.65 9.71 -7.36
CA LEU A 130 -6.91 9.13 -6.91
C LEU A 130 -8.14 9.98 -7.24
N PRO A 131 -8.23 11.28 -6.86
CA PRO A 131 -9.43 12.08 -7.12
C PRO A 131 -9.78 12.15 -8.60
N GLU A 132 -8.78 12.30 -9.45
CA GLU A 132 -8.97 12.42 -10.88
C GLU A 132 -9.40 11.09 -11.53
N ILE A 133 -8.83 9.98 -11.09
CA ILE A 133 -9.22 8.64 -11.57
C ILE A 133 -10.67 8.38 -11.23
N LEU A 134 -11.10 8.67 -9.99
CA LEU A 134 -12.47 8.47 -9.53
C LEU A 134 -13.48 9.39 -10.22
N GLN A 135 -13.11 10.65 -10.53
CA GLN A 135 -13.97 11.58 -11.24
C GLN A 135 -14.31 11.14 -12.67
N ARG A 136 -13.45 10.35 -13.30
CA ARG A 136 -13.64 9.88 -14.68
C ARG A 136 -14.45 8.59 -14.81
N ASP A 137 -14.74 7.92 -13.69
CA ASP A 137 -15.35 6.60 -13.68
C ASP A 137 -16.27 6.42 -12.48
N GLU A 138 -17.58 6.60 -12.68
CA GLU A 138 -18.60 6.52 -11.62
C GLU A 138 -18.71 5.11 -11.02
N GLU A 139 -18.52 4.05 -11.81
CA GLU A 139 -18.57 2.68 -11.32
C GLU A 139 -17.38 2.38 -10.42
N LEU A 140 -16.18 2.78 -10.86
CA LEU A 140 -14.98 2.68 -10.03
C LEU A 140 -15.10 3.49 -8.74
N HIS A 141 -15.71 4.68 -8.80
CA HIS A 141 -15.95 5.51 -7.63
C HIS A 141 -16.90 4.83 -6.62
N ALA A 142 -17.99 4.24 -7.09
CA ALA A 142 -18.90 3.49 -6.24
C ALA A 142 -18.22 2.28 -5.58
N ASP A 143 -17.39 1.54 -6.33
CA ASP A 143 -16.60 0.43 -5.81
C ASP A 143 -15.59 0.91 -4.76
N TYR A 144 -14.91 2.03 -5.02
CA TYR A 144 -13.98 2.63 -4.09
C TYR A 144 -14.66 2.94 -2.75
N ILE A 145 -15.83 3.59 -2.75
CA ILE A 145 -16.57 3.92 -1.52
C ILE A 145 -16.86 2.63 -0.70
N ARG A 146 -17.38 1.58 -1.35
CA ARG A 146 -17.68 0.30 -0.68
C ARG A 146 -16.43 -0.34 -0.04
N VAL A 147 -15.31 -0.29 -0.74
CA VAL A 147 -14.04 -0.82 -0.21
C VAL A 147 -13.56 0.01 0.98
N GLN A 148 -13.69 1.34 0.94
CA GLN A 148 -13.28 2.22 2.04
C GLN A 148 -14.14 2.04 3.29
N GLU A 149 -15.44 1.84 3.16
CA GLU A 149 -16.34 1.54 4.29
C GLU A 149 -15.91 0.25 5.01
N ARG A 150 -15.63 -0.81 4.24
CA ARG A 150 -15.12 -2.07 4.79
C ARG A 150 -13.75 -1.90 5.46
N LEU A 151 -12.84 -1.18 4.81
CA LEU A 151 -11.52 -0.88 5.37
C LEU A 151 -11.63 -0.14 6.70
N GLN A 152 -12.50 0.89 6.80
CA GLN A 152 -12.68 1.62 8.04
C GLN A 152 -13.12 0.72 9.19
N THR A 153 -14.06 -0.21 8.95
CA THR A 153 -14.48 -1.19 9.95
C THR A 153 -13.31 -2.04 10.44
N ASN A 154 -12.54 -2.60 9.51
CA ASN A 154 -11.37 -3.41 9.84
C ASN A 154 -10.31 -2.62 10.63
N LEU A 155 -10.05 -1.37 10.23
CA LEU A 155 -9.07 -0.52 10.92
C LEU A 155 -9.49 -0.17 12.34
N ILE A 156 -10.78 0.06 12.60
CA ILE A 156 -11.30 0.27 13.96
C ILE A 156 -11.06 -0.98 14.81
N ASP A 157 -11.31 -2.17 14.27
CA ASP A 157 -11.09 -3.43 15.00
C ASP A 157 -9.60 -3.69 15.25
N ILE A 158 -8.72 -3.30 14.32
CA ILE A 158 -7.26 -3.35 14.50
C ILE A 158 -6.84 -2.40 15.63
N VAL A 159 -7.33 -1.16 15.64
CA VAL A 159 -7.03 -0.19 16.71
C VAL A 159 -7.54 -0.69 18.05
N ARG A 160 -8.78 -1.23 18.09
CA ARG A 160 -9.34 -1.84 19.31
C ARG A 160 -8.47 -2.99 19.84
N ASN A 161 -7.92 -3.81 18.95
CA ASN A 161 -6.98 -4.85 19.35
C ASN A 161 -5.71 -4.27 19.99
N PHE A 162 -5.15 -3.17 19.47
CA PHE A 162 -4.01 -2.49 20.10
C PHE A 162 -4.35 -1.88 21.46
N VAL A 163 -5.59 -1.41 21.68
CA VAL A 163 -6.05 -0.97 23.01
C VAL A 163 -6.15 -2.16 23.96
N ASN A 164 -6.70 -3.29 23.52
CA ASN A 164 -6.79 -4.52 24.33
C ASN A 164 -5.39 -5.07 24.70
N LEU A 165 -4.40 -4.90 23.83
CA LEU A 165 -2.99 -5.25 24.09
C LEU A 165 -2.26 -4.21 24.94
N GLN A 166 -2.97 -3.19 25.45
CA GLN A 166 -2.41 -2.09 26.26
C GLN A 166 -1.26 -1.33 25.57
N LEU A 167 -1.30 -1.23 24.24
CA LEU A 167 -0.37 -0.42 23.45
C LEU A 167 -0.91 0.98 23.20
N LEU A 168 -2.22 1.12 23.11
CA LEU A 168 -2.90 2.40 22.92
C LEU A 168 -3.89 2.63 24.08
N GLU A 169 -4.10 3.90 24.39
CA GLU A 169 -5.06 4.39 25.38
C GLU A 169 -6.05 5.32 24.65
N LEU A 170 -7.21 4.76 24.28
CA LEU A 170 -8.26 5.40 23.50
C LEU A 170 -9.64 4.90 23.95
N ASN A 171 -10.59 5.83 23.99
CA ASN A 171 -12.00 5.49 24.18
C ASN A 171 -12.65 5.06 22.84
N GLU A 172 -13.81 4.40 22.91
CA GLU A 172 -14.53 3.90 21.72
C GLU A 172 -14.86 5.00 20.69
N ASP A 173 -15.16 6.22 21.14
CA ASP A 173 -15.47 7.37 20.25
C ASP A 173 -14.22 8.07 19.68
N GLU A 174 -13.03 7.78 20.20
CA GLU A 174 -11.75 8.31 19.70
C GLU A 174 -11.14 7.42 18.59
N MET A 175 -11.40 6.12 18.64
CA MET A 175 -10.86 5.17 17.65
C MET A 175 -11.26 5.51 16.21
N PRO A 176 -12.53 5.81 15.88
CA PRO A 176 -12.91 6.23 14.52
C PRO A 176 -12.22 7.55 14.08
N LYS A 177 -11.95 8.46 15.02
CA LYS A 177 -11.26 9.73 14.71
C LYS A 177 -9.80 9.48 14.36
N LEU A 178 -9.09 8.65 15.15
CA LEU A 178 -7.72 8.24 14.84
C LEU A 178 -7.64 7.52 13.50
N VAL A 179 -8.50 6.52 13.28
CA VAL A 179 -8.55 5.76 12.03
C VAL A 179 -8.76 6.67 10.83
N ARG A 180 -9.70 7.63 10.92
CA ARG A 180 -9.94 8.61 9.84
C ARG A 180 -8.72 9.47 9.56
N THR A 181 -8.00 9.91 10.59
CA THR A 181 -6.78 10.72 10.44
C THR A 181 -5.67 9.91 9.76
N LEU A 182 -5.43 8.67 10.19
CA LEU A 182 -4.45 7.78 9.58
C LEU A 182 -4.80 7.46 8.13
N HIS A 183 -6.08 7.19 7.85
CA HIS A 183 -6.56 6.95 6.49
C HIS A 183 -6.39 8.19 5.59
N LEU A 184 -6.68 9.39 6.10
CA LEU A 184 -6.46 10.64 5.37
C LEU A 184 -4.98 10.82 5.00
N ILE A 185 -4.06 10.55 5.94
CA ILE A 185 -2.62 10.61 5.66
C ILE A 185 -2.26 9.57 4.59
N ALA A 186 -2.62 8.31 4.78
CA ALA A 186 -2.28 7.23 3.85
C ALA A 186 -2.81 7.48 2.44
N SER A 187 -4.06 7.97 2.30
CA SER A 187 -4.70 8.19 1.00
C SER A 187 -4.24 9.45 0.27
N SER A 188 -3.82 10.48 1.02
CA SER A 188 -3.53 11.80 0.44
C SER A 188 -2.03 12.15 0.43
N TRP A 189 -1.19 11.41 1.15
CA TRP A 189 0.23 11.73 1.31
C TRP A 189 0.98 11.88 -0.01
N LEU A 190 0.81 10.92 -0.93
CA LEU A 190 1.52 10.94 -2.22
C LEU A 190 1.02 12.08 -3.13
N GLY A 191 -0.28 12.36 -3.10
CA GLY A 191 -0.84 13.51 -3.81
C GLY A 191 -0.32 14.84 -3.27
N TYR A 192 -0.26 14.98 -1.93
CA TYR A 192 0.32 16.14 -1.27
C TYR A 192 1.80 16.34 -1.65
N GLN A 193 2.62 15.30 -1.56
CA GLN A 193 4.03 15.36 -1.92
C GLN A 193 4.24 15.69 -3.41
N SER A 194 3.42 15.15 -4.28
CA SER A 194 3.46 15.48 -5.71
C SER A 194 3.13 16.95 -5.98
N ALA A 195 2.22 17.55 -5.21
CA ALA A 195 1.88 18.96 -5.31
C ALA A 195 2.99 19.89 -4.76
N MET A 196 3.75 19.43 -3.76
CA MET A 196 4.82 20.20 -3.12
C MET A 196 6.18 20.07 -3.83
N SER A 197 6.33 19.15 -4.76
CA SER A 197 7.59 18.87 -5.46
C SER A 197 7.48 19.15 -6.95
N HIS A 198 8.53 19.77 -7.53
CA HIS A 198 8.69 19.86 -8.98
C HIS A 198 9.11 18.51 -9.63
N LYS A 199 9.48 17.51 -8.83
CA LYS A 199 9.85 16.17 -9.30
C LYS A 199 8.65 15.24 -9.19
N THR A 200 8.26 14.67 -10.31
CA THR A 200 7.09 13.77 -10.43
C THR A 200 7.34 12.33 -9.97
N GLN A 201 8.56 11.98 -9.57
CA GLN A 201 8.87 10.60 -9.15
C GLN A 201 8.62 10.40 -7.65
N ILE A 202 7.71 9.48 -7.37
CA ILE A 202 7.48 8.97 -6.01
C ILE A 202 8.59 7.96 -5.70
N THR A 203 9.41 8.27 -4.69
CA THR A 203 10.47 7.39 -4.19
C THR A 203 10.00 6.64 -2.94
N GLU A 204 10.72 5.59 -2.57
CA GLU A 204 10.49 4.85 -1.32
C GLU A 204 10.64 5.77 -0.10
N GLU A 205 11.59 6.70 -0.14
CA GLU A 205 11.79 7.72 0.90
C GLU A 205 10.52 8.54 1.17
N VAL A 206 9.82 8.97 0.11
CA VAL A 206 8.56 9.71 0.24
C VAL A 206 7.50 8.88 0.98
N ILE A 207 7.43 7.58 0.72
CA ILE A 207 6.50 6.69 1.41
C ILE A 207 6.91 6.51 2.87
N HIS A 208 8.20 6.29 3.16
CA HIS A 208 8.71 6.19 4.54
C HIS A 208 8.44 7.45 5.35
N GLN A 209 8.56 8.63 4.75
CA GLN A 209 8.18 9.89 5.42
C GLN A 209 6.68 9.91 5.78
N GLY A 210 5.80 9.40 4.92
CA GLY A 210 4.38 9.24 5.22
C GLY A 210 4.12 8.27 6.38
N MET A 211 4.87 7.17 6.44
CA MET A 211 4.80 6.22 7.57
C MET A 211 5.24 6.87 8.89
N LEU A 212 6.31 7.68 8.88
CA LEU A 212 6.75 8.44 10.05
C LEU A 212 5.70 9.45 10.50
N GLN A 213 4.97 10.09 9.58
CA GLN A 213 3.83 10.95 9.93
C GLN A 213 2.71 10.17 10.61
N MET A 214 2.36 8.99 10.11
CA MET A 214 1.35 8.13 10.76
C MET A 214 1.78 7.72 12.17
N ILE A 215 3.04 7.32 12.37
CA ILE A 215 3.59 7.01 13.69
C ILE A 215 3.48 8.23 14.62
N SER A 216 3.80 9.43 14.15
CA SER A 216 3.73 10.67 14.95
C SER A 216 2.31 10.98 15.44
N VAL A 217 1.28 10.66 14.64
CA VAL A 217 -0.15 10.83 15.01
C VAL A 217 -0.60 9.78 16.03
N VAL A 218 -0.04 8.56 16.00
CA VAL A 218 -0.37 7.49 16.95
C VAL A 218 0.32 7.68 18.31
N LYS A 219 1.54 8.20 18.33
CA LYS A 219 2.37 8.38 19.56
C LYS A 219 1.66 9.02 20.74
N PRO A 220 0.89 10.14 20.60
CA PRO A 220 0.17 10.75 21.70
C PRO A 220 -0.86 9.83 22.38
N CYS A 221 -1.43 8.90 21.62
CA CYS A 221 -2.42 7.94 22.11
C CYS A 221 -1.77 6.64 22.66
N ALA A 222 -0.44 6.53 22.60
CA ALA A 222 0.27 5.33 23.01
C ALA A 222 0.54 5.31 24.51
N THR A 223 0.37 4.13 25.14
CA THR A 223 0.87 3.84 26.49
C THR A 223 2.38 3.92 26.55
N LYS A 224 2.99 3.77 27.74
CA LYS A 224 4.45 3.68 27.85
C LYS A 224 5.01 2.52 27.00
N ALA A 225 4.43 1.33 27.11
CA ALA A 225 4.83 0.16 26.34
C ALA A 225 4.63 0.38 24.83
N GLY A 226 3.51 0.98 24.42
CA GLY A 226 3.25 1.33 23.03
C GLY A 226 4.26 2.33 22.47
N ARG A 227 4.65 3.36 23.24
CA ARG A 227 5.68 4.34 22.81
C ARG A 227 7.04 3.71 22.59
N GLU A 228 7.46 2.77 23.46
CA GLU A 228 8.72 2.05 23.30
C GLU A 228 8.73 1.24 21.99
N GLN A 229 7.64 0.58 21.64
CA GLN A 229 7.52 -0.18 20.39
C GLN A 229 7.45 0.72 19.15
N LEU A 230 6.69 1.83 19.21
CA LEU A 230 6.63 2.79 18.12
C LEU A 230 7.98 3.47 17.87
N GLN A 231 8.79 3.68 18.91
CA GLN A 231 10.15 4.20 18.77
C GLN A 231 11.05 3.24 18.02
N LEU A 232 11.01 1.95 18.33
CA LEU A 232 11.77 0.92 17.59
C LEU A 232 11.39 0.88 16.10
N LEU A 233 10.09 1.00 15.80
CA LEU A 233 9.62 1.07 14.42
C LEU A 233 10.12 2.33 13.70
N GLU A 234 10.04 3.49 14.37
CA GLU A 234 10.52 4.77 13.82
C GLU A 234 12.02 4.74 13.53
N GLU A 235 12.83 4.20 14.46
CA GLU A 235 14.27 4.02 14.26
C GLU A 235 14.56 3.09 13.08
N GLY A 236 13.79 1.99 12.94
CA GLY A 236 13.88 1.10 11.81
C GLY A 236 13.58 1.75 10.48
N VAL A 237 12.50 2.53 10.38
CA VAL A 237 12.16 3.27 9.15
C VAL A 237 13.23 4.31 8.81
N ARG A 238 13.80 5.01 9.81
CA ARG A 238 14.89 6.00 9.59
C ARG A 238 16.19 5.35 9.13
N ALA A 239 16.52 4.16 9.65
CA ALA A 239 17.75 3.44 9.29
C ALA A 239 17.77 2.93 7.83
N MET A 240 16.62 2.89 7.14
CA MET A 240 16.58 2.53 5.71
C MET A 240 17.14 3.63 4.78
N HIS A 241 17.37 4.83 5.31
CA HIS A 241 17.82 6.01 4.53
C HIS A 241 19.14 6.59 5.04
N ALA A 242 19.75 5.96 6.02
CA ALA A 242 21.08 6.31 6.53
C ALA A 242 22.17 5.50 5.80
#